data_187c590b0fa4eb8bf60599e4836b3d37
#
_entry.id   187c590b0fa4eb8bf60599e4836b3d37
#
_cell.length_a   1.000
_cell.length_b   1.000
_cell.length_c   1.000
_cell.angle_alpha   90.00
_cell.angle_beta   90.00
_cell.angle_gamma   90.00
#
_symmetry.space_group_name_H-M   'P 1'
#
loop_
_entity.id
_entity.type
_entity.pdbx_description
1 polymer ?
#
loop_
_entity_poly.entity_id
_entity_poly.type
_entity_poly.pdbx_seq_one_letter_code
_entity_poly.pdbx_strand_id
1 'polypeptide(L)'
;MRNTRFFLIVLSIILLPFSSVFAGGHYEGPDLSGQKITISGPWLAPQDDQFRKVIKAFTDATGAVVEYGGSDSFEQQITIDVKAGSPPNLAIFPQPGLAANIAAIGGLTPLGSDTEKWVLDNYAAGQSWIDLGTYPDKSGKDQFYGFFYRVNVKSLVWYSPDNFEDNGYEVPNTMEELIALTEKMAKDGNTPWCIG
;
A
#
# COMPACT_ATOMS: atom_id res chain seq x y z
N MET A 1 -0.35 -47.62 71.24
CA MET A 1 -0.45 -46.16 71.22
C MET A 1 0.24 -45.71 69.94
N ARG A 2 -0.54 -45.33 68.93
CA ARG A 2 -0.03 -45.06 67.55
C ARG A 2 -0.34 -43.62 67.21
N ASN A 3 0.72 -42.76 67.17
CA ASN A 3 0.62 -41.35 66.85
C ASN A 3 0.44 -41.16 65.35
N THR A 4 -0.76 -40.69 64.96
CA THR A 4 -1.06 -40.29 63.61
C THR A 4 -0.72 -38.80 63.46
N ARG A 5 0.38 -38.50 62.74
CA ARG A 5 0.71 -37.11 62.35
C ARG A 5 -0.07 -36.75 61.12
N PHE A 6 -0.97 -35.82 61.24
CA PHE A 6 -1.65 -35.16 60.13
C PHE A 6 -0.68 -34.19 59.45
N PHE A 7 -0.36 -34.46 58.19
CA PHE A 7 0.29 -33.50 57.33
C PHE A 7 -0.73 -32.62 56.64
N LEU A 8 -0.79 -31.37 57.05
CA LEU A 8 -1.57 -30.33 56.38
C LEU A 8 -0.74 -29.83 55.16
N ILE A 9 -1.13 -30.24 53.96
CA ILE A 9 -0.60 -29.66 52.71
C ILE A 9 -1.39 -28.38 52.47
N VAL A 10 -0.75 -27.23 52.73
CA VAL A 10 -1.28 -25.92 52.35
C VAL A 10 -0.99 -25.75 50.86
N LEU A 11 -2.01 -25.91 50.01
CA LEU A 11 -1.97 -25.65 48.59
C LEU A 11 -2.02 -24.12 48.36
N SER A 12 -0.85 -23.49 48.29
CA SER A 12 -0.75 -22.07 47.90
C SER A 12 -1.05 -21.95 46.42
N ILE A 13 -2.29 -21.56 46.07
CA ILE A 13 -2.66 -21.15 44.74
C ILE A 13 -2.03 -19.76 44.52
N ILE A 14 -0.90 -19.75 43.79
CA ILE A 14 -0.31 -18.53 43.28
C ILE A 14 -1.23 -18.03 42.15
N LEU A 15 -2.08 -17.05 42.48
CA LEU A 15 -2.76 -16.22 41.47
C LEU A 15 -1.71 -15.38 40.77
N LEU A 16 -1.16 -15.89 39.66
CA LEU A 16 -0.44 -15.05 38.73
C LEU A 16 -1.47 -14.09 38.08
N PRO A 17 -1.26 -12.77 38.13
CA PRO A 17 -2.08 -11.88 37.37
C PRO A 17 -1.87 -12.22 35.88
N PHE A 18 -2.92 -12.68 35.21
CA PHE A 18 -2.97 -12.71 33.76
C PHE A 18 -2.90 -11.26 33.28
N SER A 19 -1.69 -10.74 33.14
CA SER A 19 -1.46 -9.55 32.35
C SER A 19 -1.80 -9.92 30.92
N SER A 20 -2.97 -9.50 30.44
CA SER A 20 -3.32 -9.52 29.04
C SER A 20 -2.24 -8.71 28.34
N VAL A 21 -1.27 -9.38 27.73
CA VAL A 21 -0.35 -8.75 26.79
C VAL A 21 -1.20 -8.36 25.57
N PHE A 22 -1.81 -7.20 25.63
CA PHE A 22 -2.23 -6.51 24.43
C PHE A 22 -0.94 -6.23 23.68
N ALA A 23 -0.74 -6.89 22.55
CA ALA A 23 0.29 -6.58 21.58
C ALA A 23 -0.08 -5.28 20.84
N GLY A 24 -0.26 -4.21 21.58
CA GLY A 24 -0.23 -2.84 21.10
C GLY A 24 1.18 -2.35 21.37
N GLY A 25 2.04 -2.34 20.35
CA GLY A 25 3.34 -1.72 20.46
C GLY A 25 3.15 -0.30 21.01
N HIS A 26 3.84 0.02 22.10
CA HIS A 26 3.82 1.38 22.62
C HIS A 26 4.49 2.28 21.57
N TYR A 27 3.78 3.31 21.10
CA TYR A 27 4.35 4.29 20.19
C TYR A 27 5.37 5.14 20.98
N GLU A 28 6.64 5.05 20.60
CA GLU A 28 7.73 5.80 21.22
C GLU A 28 8.13 7.05 20.42
N GLY A 29 7.33 7.41 19.42
CA GLY A 29 7.58 8.57 18.57
C GLY A 29 7.14 9.89 19.21
N PRO A 30 7.31 11.01 18.49
CA PRO A 30 6.94 12.32 19.00
C PRO A 30 5.44 12.49 19.18
N ASP A 31 5.04 13.28 20.17
CA ASP A 31 3.66 13.80 20.28
C ASP A 31 3.42 14.82 19.14
N LEU A 32 2.44 14.52 18.30
CA LEU A 32 2.04 15.36 17.16
C LEU A 32 0.69 16.04 17.38
N SER A 33 0.26 16.16 18.64
CA SER A 33 -0.99 16.83 18.99
C SER A 33 -1.04 18.25 18.42
N GLY A 34 -2.14 18.56 17.73
CA GLY A 34 -2.35 19.84 17.07
C GLY A 34 -1.70 19.98 15.68
N GLN A 35 -0.91 19.00 15.25
CA GLN A 35 -0.41 18.98 13.87
C GLN A 35 -1.50 18.46 12.92
N LYS A 36 -1.64 19.12 11.77
CA LYS A 36 -2.56 18.73 10.72
C LYS A 36 -1.77 18.18 9.52
N ILE A 37 -2.15 16.99 9.06
CA ILE A 37 -1.57 16.33 7.90
C ILE A 37 -2.67 16.11 6.87
N THR A 38 -2.47 16.59 5.66
CA THR A 38 -3.36 16.34 4.52
C THR A 38 -2.80 15.26 3.62
N ILE A 39 -3.63 14.31 3.24
CA ILE A 39 -3.27 13.22 2.33
C ILE A 39 -4.26 13.22 1.18
N SER A 40 -3.78 13.17 -0.06
CA SER A 40 -4.63 12.96 -1.24
C SER A 40 -4.29 11.64 -1.92
N GLY A 41 -5.30 11.01 -2.52
CA GLY A 41 -5.12 9.73 -3.21
C GLY A 41 -6.33 9.34 -4.05
N PRO A 42 -6.26 8.19 -4.77
CA PRO A 42 -7.27 7.78 -5.74
C PRO A 42 -8.48 7.06 -5.12
N TRP A 43 -8.44 6.71 -3.83
CA TRP A 43 -9.47 5.84 -3.27
C TRP A 43 -10.68 6.59 -2.77
N LEU A 44 -11.84 6.10 -3.19
CA LEU A 44 -13.17 6.48 -2.72
C LEU A 44 -13.79 5.33 -1.92
N ALA A 45 -14.89 5.61 -1.21
CA ALA A 45 -15.63 4.56 -0.50
C ALA A 45 -16.12 3.47 -1.49
N PRO A 46 -16.03 2.18 -1.10
CA PRO A 46 -15.57 1.66 0.19
C PRO A 46 -14.06 1.36 0.26
N GLN A 47 -13.28 1.64 -0.77
CA GLN A 47 -11.86 1.28 -0.85
C GLN A 47 -11.00 2.04 0.17
N ASP A 48 -11.36 3.28 0.49
CA ASP A 48 -10.66 4.10 1.46
C ASP A 48 -10.92 3.70 2.93
N ASP A 49 -11.93 2.88 3.21
CA ASP A 49 -12.26 2.45 4.58
C ASP A 49 -11.09 1.76 5.28
N GLN A 50 -10.32 0.94 4.56
CA GLN A 50 -9.17 0.25 5.13
C GLN A 50 -8.01 1.23 5.40
N PHE A 51 -7.81 2.18 4.51
CA PHE A 51 -6.79 3.21 4.70
C PHE A 51 -7.15 4.15 5.86
N ARG A 52 -8.43 4.49 6.02
CA ARG A 52 -8.90 5.28 7.19
C ARG A 52 -8.65 4.56 8.52
N LYS A 53 -8.69 3.22 8.56
CA LYS A 53 -8.30 2.46 9.76
C LYS A 53 -6.80 2.59 10.07
N VAL A 54 -5.94 2.60 9.03
CA VAL A 54 -4.50 2.84 9.20
C VAL A 54 -4.26 4.26 9.72
N ILE A 55 -4.91 5.25 9.11
CA ILE A 55 -4.87 6.65 9.58
C ILE A 55 -5.29 6.75 11.05
N LYS A 56 -6.40 6.09 11.41
CA LYS A 56 -6.89 6.11 12.79
C LYS A 56 -5.86 5.56 13.78
N ALA A 57 -5.21 4.46 13.45
CA ALA A 57 -4.17 3.90 14.32
C ALA A 57 -3.01 4.89 14.55
N PHE A 58 -2.61 5.62 13.51
CA PHE A 58 -1.60 6.66 13.59
C PHE A 58 -2.08 7.86 14.43
N THR A 59 -3.29 8.36 14.18
CA THR A 59 -3.84 9.50 14.92
C THR A 59 -4.03 9.17 16.41
N ASP A 60 -4.51 7.96 16.72
CA ASP A 60 -4.66 7.49 18.12
C ASP A 60 -3.29 7.40 18.83
N ALA A 61 -2.24 7.05 18.12
CA ALA A 61 -0.90 6.92 18.70
C ALA A 61 -0.19 8.27 18.87
N THR A 62 -0.40 9.21 17.95
CA THR A 62 0.41 10.45 17.86
C THR A 62 -0.32 11.71 18.27
N GLY A 63 -1.65 11.70 18.33
CA GLY A 63 -2.47 12.90 18.54
C GLY A 63 -2.61 13.82 17.32
N ALA A 64 -2.02 13.46 16.17
CA ALA A 64 -2.14 14.25 14.95
C ALA A 64 -3.57 14.23 14.37
N VAL A 65 -3.94 15.28 13.66
CA VAL A 65 -5.16 15.32 12.84
C VAL A 65 -4.79 15.01 11.39
N VAL A 66 -5.28 13.88 10.87
CA VAL A 66 -5.03 13.47 9.48
C VAL A 66 -6.30 13.54 8.66
N GLU A 67 -6.28 14.30 7.57
CA GLU A 67 -7.37 14.44 6.62
C GLU A 67 -7.01 13.72 5.31
N TYR A 68 -7.77 12.71 4.94
CA TYR A 68 -7.64 12.04 3.65
C TYR A 68 -8.74 12.50 2.69
N GLY A 69 -8.32 13.03 1.53
CA GLY A 69 -9.17 13.37 0.38
C GLY A 69 -8.95 12.37 -0.76
N GLY A 70 -9.98 11.55 -1.05
CA GLY A 70 -9.97 10.63 -2.20
C GLY A 70 -10.63 11.28 -3.42
N SER A 71 -10.11 10.98 -4.61
CA SER A 71 -10.70 11.42 -5.89
C SER A 71 -10.37 10.44 -7.00
N ASP A 72 -11.37 10.14 -7.85
CA ASP A 72 -11.17 9.42 -9.11
C ASP A 72 -10.35 10.21 -10.13
N SER A 73 -10.34 11.53 -9.99
CA SER A 73 -9.53 12.46 -10.78
C SER A 73 -8.21 12.84 -10.11
N PHE A 74 -7.75 12.05 -9.13
CA PHE A 74 -6.53 12.35 -8.34
C PHE A 74 -5.31 12.63 -9.22
N GLU A 75 -5.10 11.87 -10.30
CA GLU A 75 -3.90 12.00 -11.13
C GLU A 75 -3.82 13.37 -11.83
N GLN A 76 -4.97 13.89 -12.27
CA GLN A 76 -5.04 15.23 -12.85
C GLN A 76 -4.92 16.30 -11.77
N GLN A 77 -5.65 16.13 -10.66
CA GLN A 77 -5.72 17.11 -9.59
C GLN A 77 -4.37 17.35 -8.92
N ILE A 78 -3.63 16.30 -8.58
CA ILE A 78 -2.32 16.44 -7.93
C ILE A 78 -1.33 17.24 -8.78
N THR A 79 -1.40 17.08 -10.10
CA THR A 79 -0.56 17.86 -11.03
C THR A 79 -0.92 19.35 -11.00
N ILE A 80 -2.21 19.67 -10.91
CA ILE A 80 -2.70 21.04 -10.82
C ILE A 80 -2.29 21.65 -9.48
N ASP A 81 -2.50 20.95 -8.38
CA ASP A 81 -2.20 21.42 -7.03
C ASP A 81 -0.70 21.71 -6.84
N VAL A 82 0.17 20.84 -7.35
CA VAL A 82 1.62 21.07 -7.34
C VAL A 82 1.99 22.31 -8.14
N LYS A 83 1.47 22.47 -9.34
CA LYS A 83 1.74 23.68 -10.18
C LYS A 83 1.18 24.95 -9.58
N ALA A 84 0.08 24.87 -8.85
CA ALA A 84 -0.53 25.99 -8.14
C ALA A 84 0.21 26.34 -6.82
N GLY A 85 1.16 25.52 -6.37
CA GLY A 85 1.89 25.71 -5.11
C GLY A 85 1.06 25.40 -3.86
N SER A 86 0.03 24.57 -3.99
CA SER A 86 -0.87 24.15 -2.89
C SER A 86 -1.07 22.63 -2.82
N PRO A 87 0.00 21.83 -2.90
CA PRO A 87 -0.11 20.39 -2.81
C PRO A 87 -0.49 19.92 -1.40
N PRO A 88 -1.04 18.70 -1.24
CA PRO A 88 -1.19 18.07 0.07
C PRO A 88 0.18 17.78 0.71
N ASN A 89 0.21 17.48 2.02
CA ASN A 89 1.44 17.08 2.68
C ASN A 89 1.95 15.72 2.17
N LEU A 90 1.03 14.79 1.90
CA LEU A 90 1.33 13.47 1.34
C LEU A 90 0.39 13.17 0.16
N ALA A 91 0.90 12.42 -0.80
CA ALA A 91 0.12 11.95 -1.94
C ALA A 91 0.29 10.44 -2.12
N ILE A 92 -0.81 9.75 -2.44
CA ILE A 92 -0.81 8.32 -2.72
C ILE A 92 -0.92 8.12 -4.22
N PHE A 93 0.19 7.82 -4.84
CA PHE A 93 0.24 7.60 -6.28
C PHE A 93 -0.20 6.18 -6.65
N PRO A 94 -1.14 6.02 -7.60
CA PRO A 94 -1.56 4.71 -8.05
C PRO A 94 -0.49 3.99 -8.89
N GLN A 95 0.50 4.74 -9.39
CA GLN A 95 1.58 4.24 -10.23
C GLN A 95 2.84 5.11 -10.11
N PRO A 96 4.05 4.50 -10.28
CA PRO A 96 5.33 5.20 -10.13
C PRO A 96 5.54 6.34 -11.15
N GLY A 97 5.04 6.18 -12.39
CA GLY A 97 5.28 7.14 -13.47
C GLY A 97 4.78 8.55 -13.18
N LEU A 98 3.61 8.68 -12.57
CA LEU A 98 3.10 9.99 -12.17
C LEU A 98 3.96 10.61 -11.06
N ALA A 99 4.40 9.81 -10.07
CA ALA A 99 5.30 10.30 -9.02
C ALA A 99 6.61 10.79 -9.61
N ALA A 100 7.20 10.06 -10.56
CA ALA A 100 8.41 10.48 -11.28
C ALA A 100 8.23 11.80 -12.02
N ASN A 101 7.09 11.99 -12.69
CA ASN A 101 6.77 13.25 -13.37
C ASN A 101 6.66 14.43 -12.40
N ILE A 102 6.06 14.22 -11.24
CA ILE A 102 5.94 15.25 -10.19
C ILE A 102 7.30 15.54 -9.55
N ALA A 103 8.16 14.53 -9.34
CA ALA A 103 9.54 14.71 -8.86
C ALA A 103 10.37 15.56 -9.84
N ALA A 104 10.30 15.26 -11.13
CA ALA A 104 11.03 15.98 -12.18
C ALA A 104 10.70 17.47 -12.27
N ILE A 105 9.51 17.88 -11.88
CA ILE A 105 9.14 19.31 -11.78
C ILE A 105 9.40 19.93 -10.41
N GLY A 106 9.98 19.16 -9.46
CA GLY A 106 10.28 19.60 -8.10
C GLY A 106 9.08 19.63 -7.16
N GLY A 107 8.05 18.86 -7.47
CA GLY A 107 6.81 18.76 -6.68
C GLY A 107 6.85 17.78 -5.52
N LEU A 108 7.92 17.01 -5.36
CA LEU A 108 8.14 16.09 -4.26
C LEU A 108 9.36 16.47 -3.42
N THR A 109 9.31 16.17 -2.14
CA THR A 109 10.44 16.26 -1.22
C THR A 109 11.03 14.87 -0.99
N PRO A 110 12.35 14.69 -1.10
CA PRO A 110 12.99 13.40 -0.81
C PRO A 110 12.71 12.93 0.62
N LEU A 111 12.52 11.61 0.80
CA LEU A 111 12.19 10.99 2.10
C LEU A 111 13.46 10.84 2.92
N GLY A 112 14.56 11.17 2.80
CA GLY A 112 15.73 11.07 3.65
C GLY A 112 16.17 9.64 3.99
N SER A 113 17.39 9.55 4.50
CA SER A 113 18.09 8.29 4.78
C SER A 113 17.41 7.38 5.82
N ASP A 114 16.71 7.96 6.77
CA ASP A 114 16.07 7.15 7.83
C ASP A 114 14.89 6.35 7.28
N THR A 115 14.10 6.93 6.37
CA THR A 115 13.03 6.21 5.68
C THR A 115 13.58 5.18 4.71
N GLU A 116 14.64 5.49 3.98
CA GLU A 116 15.34 4.55 3.11
C GLU A 116 15.85 3.34 3.90
N LYS A 117 16.55 3.59 5.00
CA LYS A 117 17.00 2.52 5.91
C LYS A 117 15.83 1.69 6.45
N TRP A 118 14.73 2.32 6.84
CA TRP A 118 13.56 1.60 7.34
C TRP A 118 12.98 0.66 6.26
N VAL A 119 12.92 1.09 5.00
CA VAL A 119 12.47 0.23 3.89
C VAL A 119 13.43 -0.93 3.69
N LEU A 120 14.75 -0.70 3.71
CA LEU A 120 15.77 -1.75 3.58
C LEU A 120 15.65 -2.81 4.70
N ASP A 121 15.37 -2.38 5.92
CA ASP A 121 15.28 -3.26 7.08
C ASP A 121 13.96 -4.06 7.14
N ASN A 122 12.87 -3.56 6.55
CA ASN A 122 11.53 -4.10 6.73
C ASN A 122 10.92 -4.75 5.48
N TYR A 123 11.46 -4.49 4.29
CA TYR A 123 10.95 -5.03 3.03
C TYR A 123 11.85 -6.16 2.51
N ALA A 124 11.27 -7.32 2.24
CA ALA A 124 12.04 -8.51 1.84
C ALA A 124 12.92 -8.31 0.59
N ALA A 125 12.47 -7.50 -0.37
CA ALA A 125 13.26 -7.17 -1.57
C ALA A 125 14.03 -5.85 -1.45
N GLY A 126 14.13 -5.28 -0.24
CA GLY A 126 14.96 -4.14 0.17
C GLY A 126 15.28 -3.14 -0.94
N GLN A 127 16.46 -3.29 -1.54
CA GLN A 127 16.98 -2.35 -2.54
C GLN A 127 16.06 -2.18 -3.75
N SER A 128 15.41 -3.25 -4.23
CA SER A 128 14.50 -3.16 -5.38
C SER A 128 13.33 -2.21 -5.13
N TRP A 129 12.86 -2.09 -3.88
CA TRP A 129 11.82 -1.14 -3.51
C TRP A 129 12.33 0.30 -3.44
N ILE A 130 13.59 0.48 -3.02
CA ILE A 130 14.24 1.79 -3.04
C ILE A 130 14.40 2.26 -4.48
N ASP A 131 14.95 1.40 -5.35
CA ASP A 131 15.17 1.71 -6.76
C ASP A 131 13.86 2.12 -7.45
N LEU A 132 12.77 1.40 -7.16
CA LEU A 132 11.45 1.67 -7.73
C LEU A 132 10.83 3.00 -7.23
N GLY A 133 11.20 3.47 -6.05
CA GLY A 133 10.78 4.75 -5.45
C GLY A 133 11.75 5.91 -5.68
N THR A 134 12.82 5.68 -6.45
CA THR A 134 13.88 6.67 -6.76
C THR A 134 13.65 7.26 -8.14
N TYR A 135 13.60 8.57 -8.21
CA TYR A 135 13.36 9.31 -9.44
C TYR A 135 14.31 10.50 -9.56
N PRO A 136 14.62 10.95 -10.80
CA PRO A 136 15.38 12.18 -10.99
C PRO A 136 14.59 13.39 -10.49
N ASP A 137 15.26 14.26 -9.75
CA ASP A 137 14.75 15.56 -9.36
C ASP A 137 14.81 16.56 -10.56
N LYS A 138 14.42 17.82 -10.29
CA LYS A 138 14.46 18.89 -11.28
C LYS A 138 15.85 19.15 -11.88
N SER A 139 16.93 18.75 -11.21
CA SER A 139 18.31 18.87 -11.69
C SER A 139 18.80 17.62 -12.43
N GLY A 140 18.00 16.57 -12.45
CA GLY A 140 18.37 15.26 -13.01
C GLY A 140 19.10 14.35 -12.00
N LYS A 141 19.19 14.74 -10.72
CA LYS A 141 19.78 13.91 -9.68
C LYS A 141 18.74 12.97 -9.09
N ASP A 142 19.09 11.68 -9.04
CA ASP A 142 18.24 10.66 -8.44
C ASP A 142 18.09 10.85 -6.93
N GLN A 143 16.85 10.79 -6.45
CA GLN A 143 16.46 10.92 -5.05
C GLN A 143 15.36 9.92 -4.73
N PHE A 144 15.35 9.42 -3.49
CA PHE A 144 14.28 8.54 -3.00
C PHE A 144 13.08 9.36 -2.53
N TYR A 145 11.92 9.21 -3.20
CA TYR A 145 10.73 10.02 -2.97
C TYR A 145 9.53 9.26 -2.40
N GLY A 146 9.51 7.94 -2.54
CA GLY A 146 8.35 7.19 -2.12
C GLY A 146 8.63 5.73 -1.85
N PHE A 147 7.84 5.13 -0.96
CA PHE A 147 7.88 3.69 -0.71
C PHE A 147 6.50 3.06 -0.95
N PHE A 148 6.51 1.79 -1.27
CA PHE A 148 5.31 1.05 -1.64
C PHE A 148 4.72 0.37 -0.42
N TYR A 149 3.50 0.70 -0.05
CA TYR A 149 2.81 0.05 1.06
C TYR A 149 1.69 -0.89 0.59
N ARG A 150 1.32 -0.82 -0.70
CA ARG A 150 0.34 -1.69 -1.33
C ARG A 150 0.78 -2.03 -2.75
N VAL A 151 0.72 -3.32 -3.08
CA VAL A 151 1.01 -3.82 -4.42
C VAL A 151 -0.26 -4.44 -4.99
N ASN A 152 -0.61 -4.05 -6.20
CA ASN A 152 -1.69 -4.67 -6.96
C ASN A 152 -1.09 -5.46 -8.13
N VAL A 153 -1.62 -6.65 -8.37
CA VAL A 153 -1.32 -7.39 -9.59
C VAL A 153 -2.03 -6.68 -10.75
N LYS A 154 -1.25 -6.22 -11.72
CA LYS A 154 -1.72 -5.57 -12.95
C LYS A 154 -1.26 -6.38 -14.17
N SER A 155 -1.71 -5.96 -15.36
CA SER A 155 -1.31 -6.59 -16.63
C SER A 155 -1.72 -8.07 -16.73
N LEU A 156 -2.87 -8.42 -16.13
CA LEU A 156 -3.51 -9.72 -16.34
C LEU A 156 -4.36 -9.67 -17.60
N VAL A 157 -4.36 -10.77 -18.34
CA VAL A 157 -5.32 -11.00 -19.40
C VAL A 157 -6.56 -11.66 -18.79
N TRP A 158 -7.67 -10.95 -18.83
CA TRP A 158 -8.97 -11.46 -18.40
C TRP A 158 -9.72 -12.00 -19.60
N TYR A 159 -10.45 -13.08 -19.41
CA TYR A 159 -11.32 -13.65 -20.45
C TYR A 159 -12.71 -13.97 -19.89
N SER A 160 -13.70 -14.03 -20.77
CA SER A 160 -15.04 -14.50 -20.44
C SER A 160 -15.12 -15.99 -20.72
N PRO A 161 -15.28 -16.86 -19.71
CA PRO A 161 -15.44 -18.30 -19.93
C PRO A 161 -16.57 -18.63 -20.88
N ASP A 162 -17.74 -18.01 -20.70
CA ASP A 162 -18.93 -18.26 -21.54
C ASP A 162 -18.66 -17.93 -23.02
N ASN A 163 -18.03 -16.77 -23.30
CA ASN A 163 -17.67 -16.40 -24.67
C ASN A 163 -16.64 -17.36 -25.28
N PHE A 164 -15.73 -17.90 -24.49
CA PHE A 164 -14.75 -18.89 -24.95
C PHE A 164 -15.43 -20.21 -25.28
N GLU A 165 -16.34 -20.69 -24.43
CA GLU A 165 -17.12 -21.90 -24.64
C GLU A 165 -18.01 -21.78 -25.89
N ASP A 166 -18.78 -20.68 -26.01
CA ASP A 166 -19.71 -20.46 -27.14
C ASP A 166 -19.00 -20.39 -28.49
N ASN A 167 -17.74 -19.95 -28.53
CA ASN A 167 -16.94 -19.84 -29.75
C ASN A 167 -15.90 -20.96 -29.93
N GLY A 168 -15.83 -21.91 -29.02
CA GLY A 168 -14.88 -23.03 -29.07
C GLY A 168 -13.44 -22.59 -28.98
N TYR A 169 -13.16 -21.56 -28.15
CA TYR A 169 -11.80 -21.08 -27.88
C TYR A 169 -11.23 -21.77 -26.65
N GLU A 170 -9.94 -22.08 -26.69
CA GLU A 170 -9.19 -22.62 -25.56
C GLU A 170 -8.37 -21.53 -24.88
N VAL A 171 -8.21 -21.63 -23.55
CA VAL A 171 -7.40 -20.68 -22.79
C VAL A 171 -5.92 -20.92 -23.11
N PRO A 172 -5.20 -19.91 -23.63
CA PRO A 172 -3.79 -20.07 -23.99
C PRO A 172 -2.91 -20.18 -22.75
N ASN A 173 -1.88 -21.01 -22.81
CA ASN A 173 -0.89 -21.20 -21.76
C ASN A 173 0.45 -20.50 -22.06
N THR A 174 0.65 -20.07 -23.28
CA THR A 174 1.86 -19.35 -23.73
C THR A 174 1.52 -18.08 -24.50
N MET A 175 2.47 -17.19 -24.66
CA MET A 175 2.29 -15.97 -25.48
C MET A 175 2.08 -16.31 -26.95
N GLU A 176 2.74 -17.32 -27.46
CA GLU A 176 2.57 -17.81 -28.83
C GLU A 176 1.13 -18.29 -29.07
N GLU A 177 0.59 -19.07 -28.15
CA GLU A 177 -0.81 -19.53 -28.19
C GLU A 177 -1.79 -18.34 -28.09
N LEU A 178 -1.50 -17.34 -27.25
CA LEU A 178 -2.31 -16.13 -27.13
C LEU A 178 -2.32 -15.32 -28.43
N ILE A 179 -1.19 -15.21 -29.11
CA ILE A 179 -1.09 -14.54 -30.41
C ILE A 179 -1.89 -15.31 -31.46
N ALA A 180 -1.74 -16.64 -31.51
CA ALA A 180 -2.47 -17.48 -32.45
C ALA A 180 -4.00 -17.42 -32.22
N LEU A 181 -4.43 -17.40 -30.94
CA LEU A 181 -5.83 -17.22 -30.59
C LEU A 181 -6.34 -15.84 -31.02
N THR A 182 -5.56 -14.80 -30.79
CA THR A 182 -5.89 -13.43 -31.21
C THR A 182 -6.16 -13.36 -32.74
N GLU A 183 -5.26 -13.98 -33.54
CA GLU A 183 -5.43 -14.04 -34.99
C GLU A 183 -6.67 -14.86 -35.39
N LYS A 184 -6.93 -15.98 -34.70
CA LYS A 184 -8.11 -16.80 -34.92
C LYS A 184 -9.40 -16.01 -34.67
N MET A 185 -9.50 -15.35 -33.52
CA MET A 185 -10.65 -14.52 -33.16
C MET A 185 -10.91 -13.44 -34.19
N ALA A 186 -9.87 -12.77 -34.67
CA ALA A 186 -10.00 -11.75 -35.70
C ALA A 186 -10.49 -12.35 -37.05
N LYS A 187 -10.01 -13.52 -37.43
CA LYS A 187 -10.46 -14.25 -38.63
C LYS A 187 -11.91 -14.71 -38.54
N ASP A 188 -12.36 -15.07 -37.33
CA ASP A 188 -13.74 -15.47 -37.04
C ASP A 188 -14.69 -14.25 -37.00
N GLY A 189 -14.18 -13.02 -37.16
CA GLY A 189 -14.96 -11.78 -37.17
C GLY A 189 -15.22 -11.20 -35.78
N ASN A 190 -14.57 -11.73 -34.74
CA ASN A 190 -14.66 -11.24 -33.37
C ASN A 190 -13.62 -10.14 -33.10
N THR A 191 -13.89 -9.28 -32.11
CA THR A 191 -12.90 -8.33 -31.60
C THR A 191 -12.12 -8.99 -30.46
N PRO A 192 -10.82 -9.35 -30.66
CA PRO A 192 -10.09 -10.17 -29.69
C PRO A 192 -9.73 -9.42 -28.40
N TRP A 193 -9.56 -8.10 -28.44
CA TRP A 193 -9.09 -7.31 -27.31
C TRP A 193 -10.01 -6.17 -26.95
N CYS A 194 -10.23 -6.01 -25.64
CA CYS A 194 -10.77 -4.79 -25.03
C CYS A 194 -9.69 -4.24 -24.08
N ILE A 195 -9.28 -3.02 -24.31
CA ILE A 195 -8.25 -2.33 -23.51
C ILE A 195 -8.94 -1.13 -22.83
N GLY A 196 -8.84 -1.08 -21.47
CA GLY A 196 -9.37 -0.01 -20.65
C GLY A 196 -8.32 1.02 -20.28
#